data_fe627d10895e4c4f2553de231e7c6527
#
_entry.id   fe627d10895e4c4f2553de231e7c6527
#
_cell.length_a   1.000
_cell.length_b   1.000
_cell.length_c   1.000
_cell.angle_alpha   90.00
_cell.angle_beta   90.00
_cell.angle_gamma   90.00
#
_symmetry.space_group_name_H-M   'P 1'
#
loop_
_entity.id
_entity.type
_entity.pdbx_description
1 polymer ?
#
loop_
_entity_poly.entity_id
_entity_poly.type
_entity_poly.pdbx_seq_one_letter_code
_entity_poly.pdbx_strand_id
1 'polypeptide(L)'
;MISGEKIITFAYIEPQSRFNLSDCLTKATASDDGFVLDGYKALVHNASASDTLIVSARTSGNQCDEKGISLFLVDANAKGVSLRNYSTIDGGKASELTLENVSVSKDSLLGEIDEGFSTIDNAIDLATLGICAEAVGIMGKMNEMTLEYTKTREQFEQKLSQFQALQHRMVDNFMHYEQSKSLLVMCAAKMNDNTEDKKKALA
;
A
#
# COMPACT_ATOMS: atom_id res chain seq x y z
N MET A 1 -12.19 -7.85 11.96
CA MET A 1 -11.36 -8.05 10.77
C MET A 1 -11.28 -9.53 10.37
N ILE A 2 -10.60 -10.39 11.13
CA ILE A 2 -10.42 -11.82 10.75
C ILE A 2 -11.77 -12.55 10.55
N SER A 3 -12.78 -12.22 11.33
CA SER A 3 -14.16 -12.74 11.18
C SER A 3 -14.92 -12.20 9.95
N GLY A 4 -14.40 -11.18 9.27
CA GLY A 4 -15.08 -10.51 8.16
C GLY A 4 -16.20 -9.56 8.56
N GLU A 5 -16.44 -9.35 9.85
CA GLU A 5 -17.54 -8.48 10.35
C GLU A 5 -17.27 -6.98 10.20
N LYS A 6 -15.99 -6.59 10.09
CA LYS A 6 -15.59 -5.18 9.91
C LYS A 6 -14.53 -5.05 8.84
N ILE A 7 -14.71 -4.06 7.99
CA ILE A 7 -13.76 -3.65 6.96
C ILE A 7 -13.00 -2.43 7.48
N ILE A 8 -11.67 -2.51 7.48
CA ILE A 8 -10.79 -1.44 7.94
C ILE A 8 -9.84 -1.09 6.78
N THR A 9 -9.62 0.19 6.54
CA THR A 9 -8.65 0.67 5.58
C THR A 9 -7.68 1.67 6.17
N PHE A 10 -6.54 1.86 5.52
CA PHE A 10 -5.46 2.71 6.00
C PHE A 10 -5.38 4.01 5.20
N ALA A 11 -5.55 5.14 5.88
CA ALA A 11 -5.54 6.48 5.35
C ALA A 11 -4.26 7.21 5.80
N TYR A 12 -3.15 7.05 5.07
CA TYR A 12 -1.86 7.65 5.42
C TYR A 12 -1.33 8.62 4.37
N ILE A 13 -1.69 8.44 3.09
CA ILE A 13 -1.18 9.26 1.98
C ILE A 13 -1.83 10.64 2.00
N GLU A 14 -1.02 11.68 1.81
CA GLU A 14 -1.47 13.05 1.57
C GLU A 14 -0.96 13.56 0.22
N PRO A 15 -1.62 14.52 -0.44
CA PRO A 15 -1.27 14.94 -1.81
C PRO A 15 0.17 15.40 -1.97
N GLN A 16 0.74 16.08 -0.95
CA GLN A 16 2.11 16.59 -0.96
C GLN A 16 3.15 15.52 -0.62
N SER A 17 2.75 14.48 0.15
CA SER A 17 3.69 13.52 0.73
C SER A 17 4.36 12.63 -0.32
N ARG A 18 3.69 12.33 -1.44
CA ARG A 18 4.16 11.38 -2.45
C ARG A 18 4.62 10.06 -1.80
N PHE A 19 5.94 9.81 -1.77
CA PHE A 19 6.56 8.62 -1.19
C PHE A 19 7.19 8.86 0.19
N ASN A 20 7.10 10.09 0.73
CA ASN A 20 7.61 10.40 2.06
C ASN A 20 6.54 10.10 3.11
N LEU A 21 6.69 8.98 3.82
CA LEU A 21 5.73 8.52 4.84
C LEU A 21 5.68 9.43 6.07
N SER A 22 6.73 10.23 6.33
CA SER A 22 6.77 11.17 7.46
C SER A 22 6.14 12.53 7.15
N ASP A 23 5.87 12.85 5.86
CA ASP A 23 5.22 14.10 5.47
C ASP A 23 3.72 14.05 5.76
N CYS A 24 3.32 14.58 6.91
CA CYS A 24 1.97 14.54 7.43
C CYS A 24 1.50 15.94 7.88
N LEU A 25 0.51 16.48 7.16
CA LEU A 25 -0.15 17.76 7.46
C LEU A 25 -1.43 17.59 8.27
N THR A 26 -2.10 16.42 8.17
CA THR A 26 -3.28 16.09 8.99
C THR A 26 -2.90 16.21 10.46
N LYS A 27 -3.65 16.97 11.23
CA LYS A 27 -3.36 17.26 12.64
C LYS A 27 -4.32 16.52 13.56
N ALA A 28 -3.81 16.11 14.71
CA ALA A 28 -4.60 15.64 15.83
C ALA A 28 -4.28 16.54 17.04
N THR A 29 -5.27 17.31 17.46
CA THR A 29 -5.15 18.22 18.61
C THR A 29 -5.78 17.57 19.83
N ALA A 30 -5.07 17.53 20.95
CA ALA A 30 -5.60 16.97 22.19
C ALA A 30 -6.81 17.79 22.69
N SER A 31 -7.83 17.11 23.18
CA SER A 31 -9.02 17.65 23.82
C SER A 31 -9.25 16.97 25.16
N ASP A 32 -10.20 17.45 25.97
CA ASP A 32 -10.49 16.90 27.31
C ASP A 32 -10.85 15.39 27.25
N ASP A 33 -11.62 14.99 26.24
CA ASP A 33 -12.13 13.62 26.08
C ASP A 33 -11.33 12.75 25.08
N GLY A 34 -10.34 13.32 24.39
CA GLY A 34 -9.58 12.58 23.38
C GLY A 34 -8.81 13.49 22.43
N PHE A 35 -9.10 13.40 21.13
CA PHE A 35 -8.44 14.19 20.09
C PHE A 35 -9.44 14.72 19.07
N VAL A 36 -9.09 15.83 18.44
CA VAL A 36 -9.81 16.40 17.30
C VAL A 36 -8.89 16.32 16.09
N LEU A 37 -9.36 15.66 15.03
CA LEU A 37 -8.61 15.46 13.79
C LEU A 37 -9.11 16.44 12.72
N ASP A 38 -8.16 17.12 12.07
CA ASP A 38 -8.38 18.01 10.94
C ASP A 38 -7.35 17.72 9.84
N GLY A 39 -7.78 17.52 8.61
CA GLY A 39 -6.86 17.28 7.50
C GLY A 39 -7.48 16.59 6.30
N TYR A 40 -6.59 16.11 5.44
CA TYR A 40 -6.98 15.52 4.16
C TYR A 40 -6.08 14.34 3.82
N LYS A 41 -6.69 13.22 3.40
CA LYS A 41 -5.97 12.05 2.90
C LYS A 41 -6.38 11.75 1.46
N ALA A 42 -5.40 11.44 0.64
CA ALA A 42 -5.60 11.08 -0.75
C ALA A 42 -5.48 9.56 -0.95
N LEU A 43 -6.11 9.05 -2.01
CA LEU A 43 -5.95 7.67 -2.47
C LEU A 43 -6.18 6.62 -1.36
N VAL A 44 -7.23 6.80 -0.56
CA VAL A 44 -7.59 5.81 0.46
C VAL A 44 -8.33 4.65 -0.21
N HIS A 45 -7.65 3.53 -0.37
CA HIS A 45 -8.22 2.36 -1.04
C HIS A 45 -9.40 1.79 -0.26
N ASN A 46 -10.49 1.46 -0.99
CA ASN A 46 -11.71 0.86 -0.46
C ASN A 46 -12.39 1.60 0.71
N ALA A 47 -12.08 2.88 0.94
CA ALA A 47 -12.68 3.66 2.03
C ALA A 47 -14.22 3.70 1.95
N SER A 48 -14.79 3.70 0.74
CA SER A 48 -16.25 3.68 0.52
C SER A 48 -16.96 2.43 1.04
N ALA A 49 -16.23 1.35 1.31
CA ALA A 49 -16.75 0.10 1.84
C ALA A 49 -16.28 -0.16 3.28
N SER A 50 -15.50 0.75 3.86
CA SER A 50 -14.90 0.56 5.18
C SER A 50 -15.80 1.06 6.30
N ASP A 51 -15.82 0.31 7.39
CA ASP A 51 -16.49 0.72 8.64
C ASP A 51 -15.58 1.63 9.47
N THR A 52 -14.28 1.38 9.42
CA THR A 52 -13.27 2.09 10.22
C THR A 52 -12.07 2.46 9.36
N LEU A 53 -11.56 3.67 9.58
CA LEU A 53 -10.37 4.19 8.95
C LEU A 53 -9.24 4.22 9.98
N ILE A 54 -8.05 3.69 9.64
CA ILE A 54 -6.83 3.96 10.39
C ILE A 54 -6.23 5.23 9.79
N VAL A 55 -6.23 6.32 10.55
CA VAL A 55 -5.77 7.64 10.07
C VAL A 55 -4.46 7.99 10.75
N SER A 56 -3.43 8.30 9.96
CA SER A 56 -2.21 8.92 10.49
C SER A 56 -2.42 10.43 10.66
N ALA A 57 -2.01 10.98 11.80
CA ALA A 57 -2.10 12.40 12.07
C ALA A 57 -0.93 12.89 12.91
N ARG A 58 -0.55 14.15 12.72
CA ARG A 58 0.50 14.85 13.45
C ARG A 58 -0.02 15.28 14.81
N THR A 59 0.57 14.74 15.87
CA THR A 59 0.28 15.11 17.28
C THR A 59 1.33 16.04 17.85
N SER A 60 2.57 15.99 17.33
CA SER A 60 3.66 16.89 17.74
C SER A 60 4.72 17.03 16.64
N GLY A 61 5.74 17.86 16.87
CA GLY A 61 6.88 18.05 15.95
C GLY A 61 6.54 18.83 14.68
N ASN A 62 7.44 18.76 13.67
CA ASN A 62 7.29 19.41 12.38
C ASN A 62 6.70 18.46 11.35
N GLN A 63 6.28 19.00 10.20
CA GLN A 63 5.57 18.29 9.13
C GLN A 63 6.24 16.99 8.67
N CYS A 64 7.56 16.97 8.55
CA CYS A 64 8.33 15.83 8.01
C CYS A 64 9.12 15.08 9.09
N ASP A 65 8.91 15.35 10.37
CA ASP A 65 9.56 14.60 11.43
C ASP A 65 8.97 13.18 11.51
N GLU A 66 9.82 12.17 11.70
CA GLU A 66 9.36 10.80 11.91
C GLU A 66 8.64 10.64 13.25
N LYS A 67 9.13 11.32 14.30
CA LYS A 67 8.44 11.43 15.59
C LYS A 67 7.28 12.40 15.52
N GLY A 68 6.24 12.17 16.31
CA GLY A 68 5.09 13.04 16.41
C GLY A 68 3.94 12.67 15.46
N ILE A 69 4.00 11.52 14.81
CA ILE A 69 2.88 10.92 14.09
C ILE A 69 2.22 9.89 14.99
N SER A 70 0.89 9.98 15.09
CA SER A 70 0.07 9.00 15.81
C SER A 70 -0.97 8.39 14.87
N LEU A 71 -1.47 7.20 15.21
CA LEU A 71 -2.49 6.50 14.45
C LEU A 71 -3.79 6.48 15.20
N PHE A 72 -4.89 6.76 14.52
CA PHE A 72 -6.23 6.82 15.11
C PHE A 72 -7.21 5.91 14.37
N LEU A 73 -8.04 5.19 15.12
CA LEU A 73 -9.20 4.48 14.61
C LEU A 73 -10.38 5.47 14.52
N VAL A 74 -10.85 5.73 13.30
CA VAL A 74 -11.93 6.67 13.01
C VAL A 74 -13.08 5.92 12.39
N ASP A 75 -14.30 6.09 12.92
CA ASP A 75 -15.51 5.58 12.29
C ASP A 75 -15.71 6.29 10.94
N ALA A 76 -15.87 5.53 9.87
CA ALA A 76 -16.03 6.09 8.52
C ALA A 76 -17.29 6.97 8.39
N ASN A 77 -18.26 6.81 9.28
CA ASN A 77 -19.50 7.60 9.34
C ASN A 77 -19.50 8.67 10.44
N ALA A 78 -18.35 8.92 11.09
CA ALA A 78 -18.25 9.95 12.13
C ALA A 78 -18.58 11.33 11.57
N LYS A 79 -19.15 12.19 12.43
CA LYS A 79 -19.39 13.59 12.06
C LYS A 79 -18.08 14.29 11.71
N GLY A 80 -18.04 14.95 10.56
CA GLY A 80 -16.85 15.64 10.05
C GLY A 80 -16.00 14.78 9.11
N VAL A 81 -16.31 13.48 8.95
CA VAL A 81 -15.71 12.61 7.93
C VAL A 81 -16.47 12.79 6.62
N SER A 82 -15.77 13.07 5.54
CA SER A 82 -16.36 13.06 4.19
C SER A 82 -15.46 12.34 3.19
N LEU A 83 -16.08 11.54 2.30
CA LEU A 83 -15.41 10.71 1.31
C LEU A 83 -15.83 11.13 -0.11
N ARG A 84 -14.87 11.46 -0.95
CA ARG A 84 -15.07 11.62 -2.38
C ARG A 84 -14.58 10.38 -3.11
N ASN A 85 -15.51 9.51 -3.51
CA ASN A 85 -15.22 8.21 -4.09
C ASN A 85 -14.97 8.31 -5.60
N TYR A 86 -14.05 7.48 -6.12
CA TYR A 86 -13.80 7.30 -7.55
C TYR A 86 -13.32 5.87 -7.85
N SER A 87 -13.47 5.47 -9.12
CA SER A 87 -13.00 4.16 -9.58
C SER A 87 -11.54 4.24 -10.02
N THR A 88 -10.78 3.19 -9.72
CA THR A 88 -9.40 3.01 -10.21
C THR A 88 -9.41 2.22 -11.53
N ILE A 89 -8.30 2.27 -12.28
CA ILE A 89 -8.22 1.65 -13.62
C ILE A 89 -8.32 0.11 -13.58
N ASP A 90 -7.95 -0.48 -12.44
CA ASP A 90 -8.04 -1.91 -12.17
C ASP A 90 -9.46 -2.40 -11.78
N GLY A 91 -10.44 -1.48 -11.78
CA GLY A 91 -11.82 -1.77 -11.37
C GLY A 91 -12.07 -1.67 -9.87
N GLY A 92 -11.05 -1.34 -9.08
CA GLY A 92 -11.16 -1.05 -7.66
C GLY A 92 -11.81 0.29 -7.37
N LYS A 93 -11.85 0.68 -6.09
CA LYS A 93 -12.31 1.99 -5.64
C LYS A 93 -11.30 2.61 -4.70
N ALA A 94 -11.14 3.91 -4.83
CA ALA A 94 -10.40 4.72 -3.88
C ALA A 94 -11.22 5.97 -3.52
N SER A 95 -10.81 6.66 -2.47
CA SER A 95 -11.50 7.85 -1.99
C SER A 95 -10.49 8.90 -1.55
N GLU A 96 -10.88 10.14 -1.66
CA GLU A 96 -10.26 11.23 -0.93
C GLU A 96 -11.04 11.42 0.37
N LEU A 97 -10.33 11.49 1.47
CA LEU A 97 -10.89 11.65 2.81
C LEU A 97 -10.61 13.05 3.32
N THR A 98 -11.67 13.78 3.64
CA THR A 98 -11.59 15.05 4.36
C THR A 98 -12.03 14.84 5.81
N LEU A 99 -11.26 15.38 6.73
CA LEU A 99 -11.52 15.39 8.16
C LEU A 99 -11.69 16.83 8.61
N GLU A 100 -12.89 17.17 9.12
CA GLU A 100 -13.23 18.51 9.62
C GLU A 100 -13.73 18.42 11.06
N ASN A 101 -12.88 18.79 12.02
CA ASN A 101 -13.19 18.74 13.45
C ASN A 101 -13.72 17.36 13.89
N VAL A 102 -13.09 16.27 13.45
CA VAL A 102 -13.50 14.91 13.79
C VAL A 102 -13.04 14.57 15.20
N SER A 103 -13.98 14.45 16.13
CA SER A 103 -13.69 14.08 17.51
C SER A 103 -13.56 12.57 17.67
N VAL A 104 -12.48 12.13 18.28
CA VAL A 104 -12.21 10.71 18.61
C VAL A 104 -11.83 10.57 20.08
N SER A 105 -12.23 9.47 20.70
CA SER A 105 -11.90 9.20 22.12
C SER A 105 -10.42 8.84 22.29
N LYS A 106 -9.93 8.84 23.53
CA LYS A 106 -8.57 8.37 23.85
C LYS A 106 -8.33 6.91 23.45
N ASP A 107 -9.37 6.08 23.53
CA ASP A 107 -9.31 4.67 23.16
C ASP A 107 -9.20 4.44 21.63
N SER A 108 -9.38 5.49 20.83
CA SER A 108 -9.19 5.44 19.39
C SER A 108 -7.72 5.52 18.99
N LEU A 109 -6.80 5.84 19.90
CA LEU A 109 -5.36 5.81 19.63
C LEU A 109 -4.89 4.37 19.43
N LEU A 110 -4.27 4.12 18.29
CA LEU A 110 -3.68 2.82 17.94
C LEU A 110 -2.17 2.85 18.23
N GLY A 111 -1.75 2.14 19.26
CA GLY A 111 -0.37 2.15 19.75
C GLY A 111 -0.08 3.33 20.68
N GLU A 112 1.15 3.82 20.65
CA GLU A 112 1.61 4.91 21.51
C GLU A 112 1.53 6.26 20.77
N ILE A 113 1.26 7.34 21.52
CA ILE A 113 1.25 8.69 20.99
C ILE A 113 2.65 9.07 20.46
N ASP A 114 2.70 9.77 19.32
CA ASP A 114 3.92 10.22 18.65
C ASP A 114 4.81 9.12 18.05
N GLU A 115 4.46 7.83 18.19
CA GLU A 115 5.29 6.68 17.77
C GLU A 115 4.67 5.88 16.60
N GLY A 116 3.69 6.44 15.91
CA GLY A 116 2.98 5.76 14.80
C GLY A 116 3.83 5.53 13.55
N PHE A 117 4.90 6.31 13.32
CA PHE A 117 5.71 6.24 12.11
C PHE A 117 6.31 4.85 11.86
N SER A 118 6.87 4.22 12.88
CA SER A 118 7.47 2.88 12.75
C SER A 118 6.45 1.82 12.32
N THR A 119 5.21 1.96 12.79
CA THR A 119 4.10 1.08 12.40
C THR A 119 3.70 1.29 10.94
N ILE A 120 3.64 2.55 10.49
CA ILE A 120 3.38 2.91 9.08
C ILE A 120 4.46 2.31 8.18
N ASP A 121 5.72 2.58 8.48
CA ASP A 121 6.89 2.15 7.72
C ASP A 121 6.92 0.62 7.56
N ASN A 122 6.71 -0.12 8.66
CA ASN A 122 6.63 -1.57 8.63
C ASN A 122 5.43 -2.10 7.82
N ALA A 123 4.28 -1.47 7.93
CA ALA A 123 3.09 -1.86 7.18
C ALA A 123 3.27 -1.65 5.67
N ILE A 124 3.91 -0.55 5.27
CA ILE A 124 4.20 -0.24 3.87
C ILE A 124 5.27 -1.18 3.30
N ASP A 125 6.31 -1.52 4.07
CA ASP A 125 7.30 -2.53 3.68
C ASP A 125 6.62 -3.88 3.36
N LEU A 126 5.72 -4.34 4.25
CA LEU A 126 4.96 -5.58 4.04
C LEU A 126 4.04 -5.50 2.81
N ALA A 127 3.36 -4.36 2.63
CA ALA A 127 2.49 -4.14 1.47
C ALA A 127 3.29 -4.12 0.17
N THR A 128 4.47 -3.50 0.16
CA THR A 128 5.39 -3.48 -0.98
C THR A 128 5.84 -4.88 -1.36
N LEU A 129 6.24 -5.69 -0.39
CA LEU A 129 6.59 -7.10 -0.63
C LEU A 129 5.39 -7.88 -1.22
N GLY A 130 4.18 -7.63 -0.70
CA GLY A 130 2.96 -8.24 -1.21
C GLY A 130 2.69 -7.92 -2.69
N ILE A 131 2.82 -6.65 -3.07
CA ILE A 131 2.65 -6.22 -4.48
C ILE A 131 3.76 -6.81 -5.38
N CYS A 132 5.00 -6.88 -4.91
CA CYS A 132 6.08 -7.53 -5.63
C CYS A 132 5.79 -9.03 -5.84
N ALA A 133 5.23 -9.71 -4.84
CA ALA A 133 4.85 -11.12 -4.97
C ALA A 133 3.74 -11.33 -6.03
N GLU A 134 2.73 -10.45 -6.03
CA GLU A 134 1.68 -10.45 -7.05
C GLU A 134 2.28 -10.23 -8.46
N ALA A 135 3.13 -9.23 -8.62
CA ALA A 135 3.80 -8.94 -9.89
C ALA A 135 4.60 -10.14 -10.42
N VAL A 136 5.38 -10.80 -9.56
CA VAL A 136 6.13 -12.02 -9.92
C VAL A 136 5.20 -13.15 -10.33
N GLY A 137 4.07 -13.33 -9.63
CA GLY A 137 3.04 -14.31 -10.00
C GLY A 137 2.45 -14.03 -11.39
N ILE A 138 2.15 -12.77 -11.70
CA ILE A 138 1.66 -12.34 -13.02
C ILE A 138 2.72 -12.59 -14.10
N MET A 139 3.99 -12.24 -13.86
CA MET A 139 5.09 -12.49 -14.81
C MET A 139 5.21 -13.98 -15.13
N GLY A 140 5.14 -14.85 -14.14
CA GLY A 140 5.16 -16.31 -14.35
C GLY A 140 4.03 -16.77 -15.25
N LYS A 141 2.79 -16.31 -14.98
CA LYS A 141 1.62 -16.67 -15.79
C LYS A 141 1.69 -16.13 -17.21
N MET A 142 2.17 -14.90 -17.38
CA MET A 142 2.37 -14.31 -18.70
C MET A 142 3.40 -15.08 -19.53
N ASN A 143 4.50 -15.52 -18.92
CA ASN A 143 5.51 -16.35 -19.60
C ASN A 143 4.92 -17.69 -20.07
N GLU A 144 4.19 -18.39 -19.20
CA GLU A 144 3.49 -19.63 -19.53
C GLU A 144 2.53 -19.45 -20.72
N MET A 145 1.65 -18.44 -20.64
CA MET A 145 0.66 -18.15 -21.68
C MET A 145 1.34 -17.76 -23.01
N THR A 146 2.41 -16.97 -22.97
CA THR A 146 3.18 -16.57 -24.14
C THR A 146 3.80 -17.78 -24.82
N LEU A 147 4.41 -18.67 -24.05
CA LEU A 147 5.03 -19.89 -24.57
C LEU A 147 3.99 -20.79 -25.25
N GLU A 148 2.85 -21.03 -24.62
CA GLU A 148 1.79 -21.86 -25.19
C GLU A 148 1.16 -21.21 -26.45
N TYR A 149 0.91 -19.90 -26.43
CA TYR A 149 0.43 -19.19 -27.60
C TYR A 149 1.39 -19.28 -28.78
N THR A 150 2.69 -19.06 -28.58
CA THR A 150 3.67 -19.12 -29.65
C THR A 150 3.85 -20.53 -30.23
N LYS A 151 3.61 -21.60 -29.45
CA LYS A 151 3.62 -22.99 -29.92
C LYS A 151 2.39 -23.35 -30.77
N THR A 152 1.28 -22.64 -30.58
CA THR A 152 0.02 -22.95 -31.28
C THR A 152 -0.26 -22.04 -32.47
N ARG A 153 0.09 -20.75 -32.34
CA ARG A 153 -0.17 -19.75 -33.40
C ARG A 153 0.77 -19.91 -34.58
N GLU A 154 0.22 -19.97 -35.78
CA GLU A 154 0.95 -20.03 -37.05
C GLU A 154 0.80 -18.74 -37.84
N GLN A 155 1.90 -18.23 -38.37
CA GLN A 155 1.99 -17.14 -39.32
C GLN A 155 3.22 -17.37 -40.22
N PHE A 156 3.14 -16.92 -41.49
CA PHE A 156 4.23 -17.12 -42.46
C PHE A 156 4.61 -18.60 -42.62
N GLU A 157 3.57 -19.48 -42.67
CA GLU A 157 3.70 -20.92 -42.89
C GLU A 157 4.42 -21.70 -41.78
N GLN A 158 4.62 -21.09 -40.61
CA GLN A 158 5.26 -21.73 -39.45
C GLN A 158 4.75 -21.22 -38.11
N LYS A 159 5.01 -21.99 -37.07
CA LYS A 159 4.65 -21.59 -35.68
C LYS A 159 5.49 -20.40 -35.21
N LEU A 160 4.87 -19.48 -34.47
CA LEU A 160 5.59 -18.33 -33.94
C LEU A 160 6.79 -18.72 -33.08
N SER A 161 6.73 -19.85 -32.39
CA SER A 161 7.82 -20.39 -31.58
C SER A 161 9.08 -20.75 -32.38
N GLN A 162 9.04 -20.83 -33.70
CA GLN A 162 10.17 -21.10 -34.54
C GLN A 162 10.99 -19.85 -34.93
N PHE A 163 10.42 -18.65 -34.70
CA PHE A 163 11.11 -17.40 -34.97
C PHE A 163 12.14 -17.10 -33.89
N GLN A 164 13.41 -17.07 -34.26
CA GLN A 164 14.54 -16.84 -33.35
C GLN A 164 14.40 -15.53 -32.55
N ALA A 165 13.93 -14.46 -33.21
CA ALA A 165 13.69 -13.16 -32.56
C ALA A 165 12.70 -13.25 -31.39
N LEU A 166 11.69 -14.12 -31.48
CA LEU A 166 10.74 -14.35 -30.37
C LEU A 166 11.33 -15.29 -29.31
N GLN A 167 12.12 -16.30 -29.73
CA GLN A 167 12.82 -17.19 -28.79
C GLN A 167 13.75 -16.40 -27.87
N HIS A 168 14.56 -15.50 -28.41
CA HIS A 168 15.45 -14.63 -27.60
C HIS A 168 14.67 -13.81 -26.59
N ARG A 169 13.60 -13.14 -27.00
CA ARG A 169 12.74 -12.37 -26.08
C ARG A 169 12.10 -13.23 -24.99
N MET A 170 11.67 -14.43 -25.32
CA MET A 170 11.11 -15.35 -24.32
C MET A 170 12.16 -15.80 -23.30
N VAL A 171 13.42 -16.01 -23.75
CA VAL A 171 14.55 -16.31 -22.85
C VAL A 171 14.84 -15.13 -21.93
N ASP A 172 14.88 -13.90 -22.47
CA ASP A 172 15.09 -12.68 -21.66
C ASP A 172 13.98 -12.53 -20.61
N ASN A 173 12.73 -12.71 -21.00
CA ASN A 173 11.59 -12.65 -20.08
C ASN A 173 11.68 -13.72 -18.97
N PHE A 174 12.10 -14.94 -19.33
CA PHE A 174 12.32 -16.01 -18.36
C PHE A 174 13.44 -15.67 -17.38
N MET A 175 14.57 -15.13 -17.86
CA MET A 175 15.67 -14.70 -17.00
C MET A 175 15.24 -13.61 -16.03
N HIS A 176 14.53 -12.58 -16.51
CA HIS A 176 13.99 -11.52 -15.63
C HIS A 176 13.01 -12.05 -14.60
N TYR A 177 12.15 -12.97 -14.98
CA TYR A 177 11.22 -13.63 -14.05
C TYR A 177 11.96 -14.38 -12.93
N GLU A 178 12.95 -15.23 -13.28
CA GLU A 178 13.70 -16.00 -12.28
C GLU A 178 14.56 -15.10 -11.37
N GLN A 179 15.12 -14.02 -11.89
CA GLN A 179 15.82 -13.01 -11.09
C GLN A 179 14.87 -12.31 -10.10
N SER A 180 13.73 -11.84 -10.59
CA SER A 180 12.71 -11.17 -9.75
C SER A 180 12.19 -12.10 -8.67
N LYS A 181 11.93 -13.36 -9.00
CA LYS A 181 11.49 -14.39 -8.03
C LYS A 181 12.56 -14.65 -6.96
N SER A 182 13.82 -14.72 -7.35
CA SER A 182 14.93 -14.92 -6.41
C SER A 182 15.08 -13.73 -5.46
N LEU A 183 14.97 -12.50 -5.97
CA LEU A 183 14.99 -11.28 -5.17
C LEU A 183 13.79 -11.24 -4.20
N LEU A 184 12.59 -11.57 -4.66
CA LEU A 184 11.39 -11.64 -3.83
C LEU A 184 11.58 -12.61 -2.65
N VAL A 185 12.11 -13.81 -2.91
CA VAL A 185 12.38 -14.81 -1.85
C VAL A 185 13.40 -14.28 -0.86
N MET A 186 14.46 -13.62 -1.34
CA MET A 186 15.47 -13.00 -0.49
C MET A 186 14.85 -11.89 0.39
N CYS A 187 14.04 -10.99 -0.18
CA CYS A 187 13.35 -9.94 0.56
C CYS A 187 12.43 -10.54 1.62
N ALA A 188 11.63 -11.55 1.27
CA ALA A 188 10.73 -12.22 2.20
C ALA A 188 11.47 -12.86 3.38
N ALA A 189 12.63 -13.49 3.13
CA ALA A 189 13.47 -14.06 4.18
C ALA A 189 14.02 -13.00 5.15
N LYS A 190 14.26 -11.78 4.64
CA LYS A 190 14.84 -10.67 5.42
C LYS A 190 13.81 -9.76 6.12
N MET A 191 12.51 -9.99 5.93
CA MET A 191 11.47 -9.16 6.55
C MET A 191 11.51 -9.15 8.08
N ASN A 192 12.03 -10.20 8.71
CA ASN A 192 12.19 -10.30 10.16
C ASN A 192 13.57 -9.88 10.67
N ASP A 193 14.48 -9.48 9.78
CA ASP A 193 15.80 -9.00 10.14
C ASP A 193 15.74 -7.59 10.77
N ASN A 194 16.89 -7.06 11.19
CA ASN A 194 16.96 -5.67 11.65
C ASN A 194 16.54 -4.70 10.53
N THR A 195 16.07 -3.52 10.91
CA THR A 195 15.48 -2.53 10.00
C THR A 195 16.43 -2.15 8.83
N GLU A 196 17.74 -2.07 9.08
CA GLU A 196 18.71 -1.69 8.05
C GLU A 196 18.86 -2.76 6.97
N ASP A 197 19.00 -4.03 7.36
CA ASP A 197 19.14 -5.15 6.41
C ASP A 197 17.85 -5.41 5.65
N LYS A 198 16.69 -5.24 6.30
CA LYS A 198 15.38 -5.28 5.67
C LYS A 198 15.24 -4.20 4.59
N LYS A 199 15.54 -2.94 4.90
CA LYS A 199 15.45 -1.83 3.94
C LYS A 199 16.41 -1.99 2.76
N LYS A 200 17.62 -2.47 2.98
CA LYS A 200 18.56 -2.79 1.89
C LYS A 200 18.06 -3.90 0.96
N ALA A 201 17.29 -4.84 1.49
CA ALA A 201 16.73 -5.91 0.67
C ALA A 201 15.52 -5.47 -0.16
N LEU A 202 14.75 -4.48 0.34
CA LEU A 202 13.56 -3.94 -0.34
C LEU A 202 13.88 -2.84 -1.37
N ALA A 203 15.05 -2.21 -1.27
CA ALA A 203 15.52 -1.18 -2.22
C ALA A 203 16.04 -1.77 -3.52
#